data_41fb41d43f9d361989a75cd09764377c
#
_entry.id   41fb41d43f9d361989a75cd09764377c
#
_cell.length_a   1.000
_cell.length_b   1.000
_cell.length_c   1.000
_cell.angle_alpha   90.00
_cell.angle_beta   90.00
_cell.angle_gamma   90.00
#
_symmetry.space_group_name_H-M   'P 1'
#
loop_
_entity.id
_entity.type
_entity.pdbx_description
1 polymer ?
#
loop_
_entity_poly.entity_id
_entity_poly.type
_entity_poly.pdbx_seq_one_letter_code
_entity_poly.pdbx_strand_id
1 'polypeptide(L)'
;MLKVQPDQPLDARALGGRKAMKGTVPHCWIEERLLARNRVSQEFFPREASRLAEACCRMAERFLEGGRLLAFGRGPYATDAQHVSVEFLHPVIVGKRALPALDLSLSFGPWLETIVQPQDTAMGFGPPEGDDRVEEALRKAQDKGALTFALPGRRADYATAAPSDDPFIHQEMIEILYHTLWETVHVFFEHKEVTPHDAGEASFLYPFLGDRRRDLAPVTLEVASSILSKAREDERL
;
A
#
# COMPACT_ATOMS: atom_id res chain seq x y z
N MET A 1 35.70 -23.44 11.65
CA MET A 1 34.80 -23.70 12.79
C MET A 1 34.56 -22.38 13.50
N LEU A 2 33.53 -21.65 13.14
CA LEU A 2 33.12 -20.41 13.79
C LEU A 2 32.24 -20.78 14.99
N LYS A 3 32.70 -20.44 16.20
CA LYS A 3 31.89 -20.59 17.41
C LYS A 3 30.81 -19.51 17.44
N VAL A 4 29.57 -19.93 17.28
CA VAL A 4 28.38 -19.10 17.56
C VAL A 4 28.30 -18.96 19.09
N GLN A 5 28.35 -17.71 19.58
CA GLN A 5 28.03 -17.42 20.97
C GLN A 5 26.51 -17.44 21.17
N PRO A 6 26.01 -18.01 22.25
CA PRO A 6 24.59 -18.02 22.56
C PRO A 6 24.09 -16.63 22.95
N ASP A 7 22.86 -16.33 22.52
CA ASP A 7 22.09 -15.13 22.74
C ASP A 7 22.22 -14.55 24.15
N GLN A 8 22.66 -13.28 24.24
CA GLN A 8 22.44 -12.49 25.43
C GLN A 8 20.99 -12.04 25.48
N PRO A 9 20.26 -12.18 26.57
CA PRO A 9 18.92 -11.62 26.68
C PRO A 9 18.97 -10.10 26.58
N LEU A 10 18.14 -9.52 25.71
CA LEU A 10 17.93 -8.09 25.57
C LEU A 10 17.58 -7.50 26.95
N ASP A 11 18.40 -6.57 27.41
CA ASP A 11 18.15 -5.87 28.66
C ASP A 11 16.92 -4.95 28.53
N ALA A 12 15.80 -5.42 29.08
CA ALA A 12 14.53 -4.71 29.13
C ALA A 12 14.59 -3.36 29.90
N ARG A 13 15.74 -2.97 30.43
CA ARG A 13 15.94 -1.71 31.17
C ARG A 13 16.31 -0.51 30.31
N ALA A 14 16.61 -0.72 29.01
CA ALA A 14 16.96 0.37 28.09
C ALA A 14 15.74 1.09 27.49
N LEU A 15 14.53 0.58 27.67
CA LEU A 15 13.29 1.26 27.33
C LEU A 15 12.85 2.10 28.53
N GLY A 16 13.18 3.41 28.48
CA GLY A 16 12.95 4.36 29.56
C GLY A 16 11.58 4.24 30.23
N GLY A 17 11.65 3.99 31.52
CA GLY A 17 10.70 4.02 32.63
C GLY A 17 9.23 4.35 32.38
N ARG A 18 8.49 3.62 31.57
CA ARG A 18 7.04 3.54 31.71
C ARG A 18 6.73 2.48 32.76
N LYS A 19 6.32 2.92 33.96
CA LYS A 19 5.69 2.07 34.96
C LYS A 19 4.66 1.20 34.27
N ALA A 20 4.86 -0.13 34.26
CA ALA A 20 3.83 -1.07 33.82
C ALA A 20 2.56 -0.78 34.65
N MET A 21 1.55 -0.20 34.02
CA MET A 21 0.22 -0.07 34.61
C MET A 21 -0.35 -1.50 34.73
N LYS A 22 -0.28 -2.07 35.93
CA LYS A 22 -1.12 -3.21 36.33
C LYS A 22 -2.55 -2.67 36.47
N GLY A 23 -3.31 -2.67 35.35
CA GLY A 23 -4.70 -2.29 35.34
C GLY A 23 -5.31 -2.64 34.00
N THR A 24 -6.52 -3.10 33.99
CA THR A 24 -7.38 -3.19 32.80
C THR A 24 -7.32 -1.87 32.06
N VAL A 25 -6.97 -1.90 30.76
CA VAL A 25 -7.01 -0.70 29.91
C VAL A 25 -8.42 -0.10 30.03
N PRO A 26 -8.57 1.17 30.46
CA PRO A 26 -9.90 1.76 30.60
C PRO A 26 -10.66 1.67 29.28
N HIS A 27 -11.92 1.24 29.32
CA HIS A 27 -12.78 1.11 28.15
C HIS A 27 -12.83 2.42 27.35
N CYS A 28 -12.86 3.56 28.03
CA CYS A 28 -12.81 4.89 27.43
C CYS A 28 -11.53 5.14 26.58
N TRP A 29 -10.37 4.57 26.96
CA TRP A 29 -9.14 4.75 26.20
C TRP A 29 -9.20 4.04 24.83
N ILE A 30 -9.76 2.84 24.77
CA ILE A 30 -9.96 2.10 23.50
C ILE A 30 -10.92 2.88 22.62
N GLU A 31 -12.04 3.31 23.17
CA GLU A 31 -13.05 4.09 22.46
C GLU A 31 -12.49 5.40 21.89
N GLU A 32 -11.70 6.15 22.69
CA GLU A 32 -11.02 7.37 22.23
C GLU A 32 -10.07 7.10 21.07
N ARG A 33 -9.32 5.99 21.11
CA ARG A 33 -8.41 5.60 20.01
C ARG A 33 -9.15 5.25 18.72
N LEU A 34 -10.23 4.48 18.82
CA LEU A 34 -11.08 4.13 17.68
C LEU A 34 -11.75 5.37 17.06
N LEU A 35 -12.25 6.27 17.90
CA LEU A 35 -12.82 7.55 17.42
C LEU A 35 -11.78 8.45 16.76
N ALA A 36 -10.54 8.48 17.28
CA ALA A 36 -9.45 9.22 16.65
C ALA A 36 -9.09 8.63 15.27
N ARG A 37 -8.97 7.31 15.19
CA ARG A 37 -8.73 6.57 13.95
C ARG A 37 -9.82 6.84 12.90
N ASN A 38 -11.10 6.76 13.29
CA ASN A 38 -12.22 6.99 12.39
C ASN A 38 -12.27 8.42 11.85
N ARG A 39 -11.96 9.43 12.68
CA ARG A 39 -11.84 10.83 12.20
C ARG A 39 -10.77 10.99 11.15
N VAL A 40 -9.60 10.37 11.36
CA VAL A 40 -8.51 10.40 10.37
C VAL A 40 -8.95 9.75 9.05
N SER A 41 -9.59 8.58 9.11
CA SER A 41 -10.13 7.88 7.93
C SER A 41 -11.11 8.77 7.15
N GLN A 42 -12.08 9.39 7.85
CA GLN A 42 -13.10 10.27 7.26
C GLN A 42 -12.53 11.52 6.57
N GLU A 43 -11.36 11.98 6.97
CA GLU A 43 -10.67 13.11 6.34
C GLU A 43 -9.72 12.68 5.22
N PHE A 44 -9.02 11.56 5.42
CA PHE A 44 -7.96 11.08 4.53
C PHE A 44 -8.50 10.51 3.22
N PHE A 45 -9.37 9.50 3.28
CA PHE A 45 -9.82 8.81 2.07
C PHE A 45 -10.63 9.68 1.09
N PRO A 46 -11.53 10.59 1.52
CA PRO A 46 -12.20 11.49 0.59
C PRO A 46 -11.23 12.40 -0.19
N ARG A 47 -10.12 12.77 0.42
CA ARG A 47 -9.08 13.58 -0.23
C ARG A 47 -8.26 12.77 -1.24
N GLU A 48 -7.99 11.50 -0.93
CA GLU A 48 -7.10 10.65 -1.72
C GLU A 48 -7.82 9.84 -2.82
N ALA A 49 -9.11 9.56 -2.69
CA ALA A 49 -9.83 8.57 -3.51
C ALA A 49 -9.66 8.77 -5.03
N SER A 50 -9.83 9.98 -5.53
CA SER A 50 -9.71 10.23 -6.98
C SER A 50 -8.25 10.10 -7.46
N ARG A 51 -7.31 10.63 -6.69
CA ARG A 51 -5.87 10.55 -6.99
C ARG A 51 -5.37 9.10 -6.94
N LEU A 52 -5.85 8.35 -5.95
CA LEU A 52 -5.53 6.93 -5.80
C LEU A 52 -6.07 6.13 -6.97
N ALA A 53 -7.33 6.34 -7.39
CA ALA A 53 -7.92 5.67 -8.54
C ALA A 53 -7.11 5.93 -9.83
N GLU A 54 -6.69 7.17 -10.07
CA GLU A 54 -5.84 7.52 -11.21
C GLU A 54 -4.46 6.84 -11.14
N ALA A 55 -3.83 6.84 -9.97
CA ALA A 55 -2.54 6.18 -9.75
C ALA A 55 -2.64 4.65 -9.95
N CYS A 56 -3.73 4.01 -9.49
CA CYS A 56 -3.99 2.59 -9.71
C CYS A 56 -4.19 2.25 -11.19
N CYS A 57 -4.86 3.12 -11.95
CA CYS A 57 -4.99 2.96 -13.40
C CYS A 57 -3.61 2.92 -14.08
N ARG A 58 -2.74 3.88 -13.77
CA ARG A 58 -1.35 3.93 -14.27
C ARG A 58 -0.55 2.71 -13.84
N MET A 59 -0.70 2.26 -12.59
CA MET A 59 -0.01 1.07 -12.08
C MET A 59 -0.46 -0.21 -12.83
N ALA A 60 -1.76 -0.34 -13.13
CA ALA A 60 -2.27 -1.44 -13.95
C ALA A 60 -1.66 -1.42 -15.36
N GLU A 61 -1.48 -0.23 -15.98
CA GLU A 61 -0.78 -0.09 -17.26
C GLU A 61 0.66 -0.62 -17.19
N ARG A 62 1.39 -0.28 -16.12
CA ARG A 62 2.77 -0.77 -15.91
C ARG A 62 2.83 -2.29 -15.83
N PHE A 63 1.93 -2.93 -15.11
CA PHE A 63 1.86 -4.39 -15.06
C PHE A 63 1.55 -5.01 -16.43
N LEU A 64 0.66 -4.41 -17.24
CA LEU A 64 0.38 -4.86 -18.60
C LEU A 64 1.58 -4.72 -19.55
N GLU A 65 2.46 -3.76 -19.29
CA GLU A 65 3.73 -3.57 -20.00
C GLU A 65 4.84 -4.51 -19.49
N GLY A 66 4.54 -5.42 -18.55
CA GLY A 66 5.49 -6.36 -17.96
C GLY A 66 6.30 -5.80 -16.80
N GLY A 67 5.88 -4.68 -16.24
CA GLY A 67 6.49 -4.07 -15.05
C GLY A 67 6.20 -4.84 -13.77
N ARG A 68 6.93 -4.48 -12.71
CA ARG A 68 6.87 -5.09 -11.38
C ARG A 68 6.61 -4.01 -10.33
N LEU A 69 6.03 -4.43 -9.20
CA LEU A 69 6.05 -3.63 -7.98
C LEU A 69 7.38 -3.83 -7.25
N LEU A 70 8.09 -2.76 -6.96
CA LEU A 70 9.32 -2.71 -6.18
C LEU A 70 9.02 -1.92 -4.90
N ALA A 71 8.66 -2.62 -3.82
CA ALA A 71 8.29 -2.02 -2.55
C ALA A 71 9.48 -1.96 -1.59
N PHE A 72 9.57 -0.91 -0.80
CA PHE A 72 10.62 -0.77 0.21
C PHE A 72 10.24 0.22 1.31
N GLY A 73 10.77 -0.02 2.50
CA GLY A 73 10.62 0.83 3.67
C GLY A 73 11.79 0.65 4.62
N ARG A 74 11.81 1.43 5.72
CA ARG A 74 12.85 1.34 6.75
C ARG A 74 12.25 1.15 8.13
N GLY A 75 12.97 0.41 8.97
CA GLY A 75 12.51 0.12 10.33
C GLY A 75 11.14 -0.57 10.33
N PRO A 76 10.17 -0.11 11.15
CA PRO A 76 8.83 -0.69 11.19
C PRO A 76 8.12 -0.68 9.83
N TYR A 77 8.34 0.35 9.01
CA TYR A 77 7.66 0.53 7.71
C TYR A 77 8.17 -0.43 6.62
N ALA A 78 9.23 -1.19 6.87
CA ALA A 78 9.61 -2.32 6.04
C ALA A 78 8.54 -3.43 6.06
N THR A 79 7.74 -3.52 7.13
CA THR A 79 6.64 -4.50 7.19
C THR A 79 5.54 -4.21 6.19
N ASP A 80 5.26 -2.93 5.91
CA ASP A 80 4.29 -2.53 4.87
C ASP A 80 4.78 -2.93 3.48
N ALA A 81 6.08 -2.75 3.19
CA ALA A 81 6.68 -3.16 1.93
C ALA A 81 6.62 -4.69 1.73
N GLN A 82 6.89 -5.46 2.79
CA GLN A 82 6.74 -6.91 2.78
C GLN A 82 5.29 -7.33 2.55
N HIS A 83 4.36 -6.72 3.28
CA HIS A 83 2.95 -7.05 3.23
C HIS A 83 2.36 -6.77 1.83
N VAL A 84 2.53 -5.57 1.29
CA VAL A 84 2.04 -5.24 -0.05
C VAL A 84 2.65 -6.14 -1.12
N SER A 85 3.93 -6.52 -1.00
CA SER A 85 4.57 -7.45 -1.94
C SER A 85 3.91 -8.83 -1.90
N VAL A 86 3.56 -9.33 -0.71
CA VAL A 86 2.86 -10.62 -0.56
C VAL A 86 1.45 -10.54 -1.15
N GLU A 87 0.70 -9.45 -0.90
CA GLU A 87 -0.64 -9.24 -1.45
C GLU A 87 -0.68 -9.32 -2.98
N PHE A 88 0.30 -8.72 -3.65
CA PHE A 88 0.40 -8.77 -5.11
C PHE A 88 0.83 -10.15 -5.63
N LEU A 89 1.77 -10.85 -4.94
CA LEU A 89 2.27 -12.16 -5.34
C LEU A 89 1.27 -13.30 -5.05
N HIS A 90 0.52 -13.20 -3.96
CA HIS A 90 -0.36 -14.25 -3.46
C HIS A 90 -1.76 -13.71 -3.18
N PRO A 91 -2.52 -13.34 -4.23
CA PRO A 91 -3.86 -12.81 -4.04
C PRO A 91 -4.74 -13.81 -3.26
N VAL A 92 -5.33 -13.34 -2.18
CA VAL A 92 -6.22 -14.14 -1.32
C VAL A 92 -7.62 -14.30 -1.90
N ILE A 93 -7.99 -13.45 -2.87
CA ILE A 93 -9.29 -13.50 -3.54
C ILE A 93 -9.20 -14.44 -4.74
N VAL A 94 -10.08 -15.45 -4.74
CA VAL A 94 -10.15 -16.44 -5.82
C VAL A 94 -10.44 -15.76 -7.17
N GLY A 95 -9.65 -16.13 -8.19
CA GLY A 95 -9.79 -15.56 -9.54
C GLY A 95 -8.96 -14.29 -9.78
N LYS A 96 -8.35 -13.70 -8.77
CA LYS A 96 -7.38 -12.61 -8.96
C LYS A 96 -6.03 -13.15 -9.39
N ARG A 97 -5.41 -12.46 -10.34
CA ARG A 97 -4.11 -12.82 -10.89
C ARG A 97 -2.97 -12.42 -9.97
N ALA A 98 -1.99 -13.30 -9.78
CA ALA A 98 -0.72 -12.94 -9.16
C ALA A 98 0.04 -11.93 -10.03
N LEU A 99 0.51 -10.84 -9.44
CA LEU A 99 1.27 -9.79 -10.10
C LEU A 99 2.70 -9.75 -9.52
N PRO A 100 3.73 -9.50 -10.35
CA PRO A 100 5.12 -9.55 -9.90
C PRO A 100 5.42 -8.41 -8.93
N ALA A 101 5.82 -8.76 -7.72
CA ALA A 101 6.19 -7.81 -6.67
C ALA A 101 7.44 -8.27 -5.91
N LEU A 102 8.27 -7.33 -5.46
CA LEU A 102 9.49 -7.57 -4.72
C LEU A 102 9.59 -6.62 -3.53
N ASP A 103 9.85 -7.17 -2.33
CA ASP A 103 10.30 -6.38 -1.20
C ASP A 103 11.82 -6.16 -1.28
N LEU A 104 12.25 -4.90 -1.32
CA LEU A 104 13.64 -4.48 -1.41
C LEU A 104 14.15 -3.84 -0.11
N SER A 105 13.40 -3.86 0.99
CA SER A 105 13.66 -3.12 2.22
C SER A 105 15.04 -3.39 2.81
N LEU A 106 15.58 -4.59 2.63
CA LEU A 106 16.89 -4.96 3.15
C LEU A 106 18.04 -4.11 2.56
N SER A 107 17.96 -3.76 1.27
CA SER A 107 19.02 -3.01 0.57
C SER A 107 18.49 -2.28 -0.68
N PHE A 108 17.41 -1.51 -0.56
CA PHE A 108 16.69 -0.92 -1.71
C PHE A 108 17.56 0.01 -2.58
N GLY A 109 18.46 0.81 -1.99
CA GLY A 109 19.29 1.74 -2.76
C GLY A 109 20.07 1.06 -3.89
N PRO A 110 20.99 0.12 -3.62
CA PRO A 110 21.74 -0.61 -4.64
C PRO A 110 20.83 -1.43 -5.58
N TRP A 111 19.75 -2.02 -5.05
CA TRP A 111 18.83 -2.79 -5.88
C TRP A 111 18.11 -1.92 -6.91
N LEU A 112 17.55 -0.78 -6.51
CA LEU A 112 16.89 0.13 -7.44
C LEU A 112 17.85 0.68 -8.50
N GLU A 113 19.09 0.96 -8.13
CA GLU A 113 20.12 1.39 -9.09
C GLU A 113 20.39 0.31 -10.18
N THR A 114 20.24 -0.97 -9.81
CA THR A 114 20.62 -2.09 -10.69
C THR A 114 19.45 -2.61 -11.50
N ILE A 115 18.26 -2.80 -10.87
CA ILE A 115 17.19 -3.61 -11.48
C ILE A 115 15.99 -2.81 -11.97
N VAL A 116 15.85 -1.52 -11.56
CA VAL A 116 14.65 -0.73 -11.90
C VAL A 116 14.58 -0.51 -13.43
N GLN A 117 13.39 -0.72 -13.98
CA GLN A 117 13.05 -0.50 -15.38
C GLN A 117 11.98 0.58 -15.52
N PRO A 118 11.85 1.25 -16.69
CA PRO A 118 10.85 2.29 -16.89
C PRO A 118 9.40 1.85 -16.67
N GLN A 119 9.09 0.56 -16.93
CA GLN A 119 7.76 -0.01 -16.72
C GLN A 119 7.47 -0.44 -15.27
N ASP A 120 8.47 -0.43 -14.36
CA ASP A 120 8.26 -0.79 -12.97
C ASP A 120 7.51 0.29 -12.20
N THR A 121 6.92 -0.11 -11.08
CA THR A 121 6.37 0.78 -10.06
C THR A 121 7.22 0.67 -8.81
N ALA A 122 7.77 1.77 -8.32
CA ALA A 122 8.53 1.86 -7.07
C ALA A 122 7.63 2.45 -5.96
N MET A 123 7.50 1.76 -4.83
CA MET A 123 6.65 2.17 -3.71
C MET A 123 7.45 2.24 -2.42
N GLY A 124 7.55 3.44 -1.85
CA GLY A 124 8.32 3.73 -0.64
C GLY A 124 7.44 4.01 0.56
N PHE A 125 7.76 3.37 1.69
CA PHE A 125 7.06 3.51 2.96
C PHE A 125 7.94 4.19 4.00
N GLY A 126 7.36 5.10 4.79
CA GLY A 126 8.07 5.85 5.80
C GLY A 126 7.21 6.29 6.98
N PRO A 127 7.85 6.86 8.03
CA PRO A 127 7.14 7.43 9.17
C PRO A 127 6.34 8.69 8.80
N PRO A 128 5.46 9.18 9.69
CA PRO A 128 4.69 10.41 9.45
C PRO A 128 5.54 11.62 9.04
N GLU A 129 6.73 11.77 9.60
CA GLU A 129 7.69 12.83 9.27
C GLU A 129 8.40 12.65 7.92
N GLY A 130 8.25 11.47 7.29
CA GLY A 130 8.95 11.08 6.07
C GLY A 130 10.33 10.46 6.32
N ASP A 131 10.97 9.93 5.28
CA ASP A 131 12.33 9.37 5.33
C ASP A 131 13.12 9.80 4.10
N ASP A 132 14.17 10.61 4.29
CA ASP A 132 14.99 11.16 3.21
C ASP A 132 15.64 10.09 2.32
N ARG A 133 15.96 8.91 2.88
CA ARG A 133 16.56 7.81 2.08
C ARG A 133 15.53 7.13 1.20
N VAL A 134 14.29 7.02 1.69
CA VAL A 134 13.17 6.51 0.90
C VAL A 134 12.84 7.49 -0.22
N GLU A 135 12.76 8.80 0.08
CA GLU A 135 12.52 9.83 -0.93
C GLU A 135 13.63 9.90 -2.00
N GLU A 136 14.89 9.79 -1.59
CA GLU A 136 16.02 9.76 -2.53
C GLU A 136 15.98 8.52 -3.43
N ALA A 137 15.60 7.36 -2.89
CA ALA A 137 15.47 6.14 -3.65
C ALA A 137 14.31 6.22 -4.67
N LEU A 138 13.17 6.80 -4.27
CA LEU A 138 12.04 7.06 -5.18
C LEU A 138 12.44 8.02 -6.30
N ARG A 139 13.17 9.09 -5.98
CA ARG A 139 13.67 10.03 -6.98
C ARG A 139 14.55 9.32 -8.03
N LYS A 140 15.47 8.46 -7.59
CA LYS A 140 16.33 7.68 -8.52
C LYS A 140 15.51 6.73 -9.40
N ALA A 141 14.46 6.11 -8.85
CA ALA A 141 13.57 5.26 -9.63
C ALA A 141 12.77 6.09 -10.66
N GLN A 142 12.32 7.27 -10.28
CA GLN A 142 11.61 8.20 -11.16
C GLN A 142 12.52 8.70 -12.29
N ASP A 143 13.78 9.04 -12.00
CA ASP A 143 14.80 9.45 -13.00
C ASP A 143 15.00 8.35 -14.07
N LYS A 144 14.75 7.08 -13.75
CA LYS A 144 14.78 5.94 -14.68
C LYS A 144 13.45 5.65 -15.38
N GLY A 145 12.41 6.45 -15.12
CA GLY A 145 11.09 6.36 -15.75
C GLY A 145 10.08 5.45 -15.03
N ALA A 146 10.43 4.89 -13.87
CA ALA A 146 9.50 4.11 -13.07
C ALA A 146 8.37 5.00 -12.52
N LEU A 147 7.17 4.43 -12.40
CA LEU A 147 6.06 5.06 -11.68
C LEU A 147 6.35 5.01 -10.19
N THR A 148 6.16 6.13 -9.48
CA THR A 148 6.59 6.23 -8.08
C THR A 148 5.44 6.54 -7.13
N PHE A 149 5.44 5.86 -5.96
CA PHE A 149 4.51 6.05 -4.85
C PHE A 149 5.30 6.36 -3.57
N ALA A 150 4.98 7.47 -2.91
CA ALA A 150 5.54 7.86 -1.61
C ALA A 150 4.45 7.83 -0.53
N LEU A 151 4.62 6.98 0.47
CA LEU A 151 3.63 6.68 1.50
C LEU A 151 4.24 6.79 2.92
N PRO A 152 4.36 8.01 3.49
CA PRO A 152 4.07 9.34 2.94
C PRO A 152 5.25 9.91 2.17
N GLY A 153 5.04 11.06 1.52
CA GLY A 153 6.14 11.80 0.88
C GLY A 153 5.68 13.05 0.17
N ARG A 154 6.63 13.68 -0.54
CA ARG A 154 6.38 14.97 -1.21
C ARG A 154 6.63 14.92 -2.72
N ARG A 155 7.48 14.02 -3.18
CA ARG A 155 7.99 13.99 -4.56
C ARG A 155 7.89 12.57 -5.12
N ALA A 156 6.74 12.28 -5.68
CA ALA A 156 6.47 11.04 -6.42
C ALA A 156 5.31 11.31 -7.39
N ASP A 157 5.08 10.41 -8.34
CA ASP A 157 3.89 10.47 -9.20
C ASP A 157 2.60 10.42 -8.37
N TYR A 158 2.60 9.58 -7.34
CA TYR A 158 1.59 9.59 -6.29
C TYR A 158 2.27 9.75 -4.93
N ALA A 159 2.00 10.84 -4.25
CA ALA A 159 2.53 11.11 -2.91
C ALA A 159 1.38 11.50 -1.99
N THR A 160 1.27 10.86 -0.83
CA THR A 160 0.33 11.25 0.23
C THR A 160 1.01 12.11 1.27
N ALA A 161 0.28 13.05 1.86
CA ALA A 161 0.66 13.56 3.18
C ALA A 161 0.47 12.46 4.23
N ALA A 162 1.18 12.53 5.34
CA ALA A 162 0.92 11.64 6.47
C ALA A 162 -0.54 11.79 6.92
N PRO A 163 -1.32 10.69 7.00
CA PRO A 163 -2.70 10.75 7.49
C PRO A 163 -2.79 11.19 8.95
N SER A 164 -1.79 10.89 9.76
CA SER A 164 -1.73 11.23 11.18
C SER A 164 -0.29 11.36 11.66
N ASP A 165 -0.05 12.22 12.66
CA ASP A 165 1.23 12.27 13.40
C ASP A 165 1.37 11.10 14.39
N ASP A 166 0.27 10.41 14.74
CA ASP A 166 0.30 9.19 15.53
C ASP A 166 0.79 8.04 14.65
N PRO A 167 1.95 7.42 14.94
CA PRO A 167 2.56 6.43 14.05
C PRO A 167 1.72 5.16 13.88
N PHE A 168 0.88 4.81 14.84
CA PHE A 168 0.00 3.64 14.74
C PHE A 168 -1.19 3.92 13.83
N ILE A 169 -1.86 5.06 14.01
CA ILE A 169 -2.97 5.48 13.13
C ILE A 169 -2.43 5.72 11.71
N HIS A 170 -1.24 6.33 11.59
CA HIS A 170 -0.58 6.52 10.31
C HIS A 170 -0.38 5.19 9.58
N GLN A 171 0.26 4.21 10.22
CA GLN A 171 0.54 2.91 9.61
C GLN A 171 -0.75 2.18 9.23
N GLU A 172 -1.77 2.18 10.10
CA GLU A 172 -3.08 1.60 9.82
C GLU A 172 -3.74 2.23 8.58
N MET A 173 -3.72 3.56 8.45
CA MET A 173 -4.29 4.25 7.28
C MET A 173 -3.53 3.93 5.99
N ILE A 174 -2.20 3.83 6.06
CA ILE A 174 -1.37 3.42 4.92
C ILE A 174 -1.65 1.96 4.53
N GLU A 175 -1.87 1.08 5.51
CA GLU A 175 -2.24 -0.31 5.28
C GLU A 175 -3.59 -0.42 4.56
N ILE A 176 -4.62 0.26 5.03
CA ILE A 176 -5.93 0.34 4.36
C ILE A 176 -5.78 0.90 2.93
N LEU A 177 -4.92 1.90 2.75
CA LEU A 177 -4.69 2.50 1.43
C LEU A 177 -4.08 1.49 0.45
N TYR A 178 -3.03 0.75 0.81
CA TYR A 178 -2.43 -0.18 -0.14
C TYR A 178 -3.26 -1.46 -0.36
N HIS A 179 -4.08 -1.91 0.59
CA HIS A 179 -5.09 -2.95 0.35
C HIS A 179 -6.14 -2.47 -0.66
N THR A 180 -6.64 -1.24 -0.48
CA THR A 180 -7.57 -0.61 -1.43
C THR A 180 -6.92 -0.44 -2.81
N LEU A 181 -5.64 -0.06 -2.85
CA LEU A 181 -4.85 0.04 -4.08
C LEU A 181 -4.75 -1.32 -4.77
N TRP A 182 -4.43 -2.38 -4.03
CA TRP A 182 -4.34 -3.74 -4.58
C TRP A 182 -5.64 -4.16 -5.27
N GLU A 183 -6.79 -4.04 -4.60
CA GLU A 183 -8.09 -4.35 -5.18
C GLU A 183 -8.39 -3.51 -6.43
N THR A 184 -8.12 -2.21 -6.34
CA THR A 184 -8.38 -1.24 -7.41
C THR A 184 -7.52 -1.53 -8.65
N VAL A 185 -6.25 -1.85 -8.49
CA VAL A 185 -5.36 -2.24 -9.59
C VAL A 185 -5.93 -3.45 -10.33
N HIS A 186 -6.43 -4.46 -9.61
CA HIS A 186 -7.05 -5.63 -10.23
C HIS A 186 -8.31 -5.30 -11.02
N VAL A 187 -9.13 -4.34 -10.55
CA VAL A 187 -10.29 -3.87 -11.32
C VAL A 187 -9.84 -3.27 -12.65
N PHE A 188 -8.85 -2.37 -12.65
CA PHE A 188 -8.35 -1.77 -13.89
C PHE A 188 -7.65 -2.79 -14.78
N PHE A 189 -6.94 -3.76 -14.20
CA PHE A 189 -6.26 -4.81 -14.93
C PHE A 189 -7.25 -5.68 -15.71
N GLU A 190 -8.32 -6.11 -15.08
CA GLU A 190 -9.39 -6.90 -15.67
C GLU A 190 -10.14 -6.13 -16.77
N HIS A 191 -10.32 -4.82 -16.63
CA HIS A 191 -10.95 -3.98 -17.67
C HIS A 191 -10.05 -3.72 -18.89
N LYS A 192 -8.73 -3.78 -18.74
CA LYS A 192 -7.77 -3.57 -19.85
C LYS A 192 -7.44 -4.86 -20.60
N GLU A 193 -7.45 -5.99 -19.93
CA GLU A 193 -7.29 -7.29 -20.58
C GLU A 193 -8.55 -7.63 -21.40
N VAL A 194 -8.60 -7.15 -22.65
CA VAL A 194 -9.63 -7.53 -23.64
C VAL A 194 -9.30 -8.95 -24.16
N THR A 195 -9.24 -9.93 -23.29
CA THR A 195 -9.41 -11.31 -23.67
C THR A 195 -10.85 -11.73 -23.36
N PRO A 196 -11.57 -12.37 -24.29
CA PRO A 196 -12.89 -12.92 -23.98
C PRO A 196 -12.70 -14.15 -23.07
N HIS A 197 -12.41 -13.93 -21.82
CA HIS A 197 -12.59 -14.96 -20.81
C HIS A 197 -14.07 -14.91 -20.44
N ASP A 198 -14.77 -15.94 -20.88
CA ASP A 198 -16.08 -16.27 -20.32
C ASP A 198 -15.87 -16.52 -18.82
N ALA A 199 -16.28 -15.54 -18.03
CA ALA A 199 -16.13 -15.60 -16.56
C ALA A 199 -17.02 -16.70 -15.93
N GLY A 200 -17.78 -17.44 -16.77
CA GLY A 200 -18.65 -18.51 -16.34
C GLY A 200 -19.63 -18.09 -15.25
N GLU A 201 -19.91 -18.98 -14.32
CA GLU A 201 -20.82 -18.73 -13.17
C GLU A 201 -20.30 -17.67 -12.20
N ALA A 202 -19.02 -17.29 -12.25
CA ALA A 202 -18.44 -16.25 -11.40
C ALA A 202 -18.78 -14.82 -11.86
N SER A 203 -19.38 -14.65 -13.04
CA SER A 203 -19.73 -13.31 -13.60
C SER A 203 -20.71 -12.52 -12.71
N PHE A 204 -21.51 -13.19 -11.87
CA PHE A 204 -22.41 -12.52 -10.94
C PHE A 204 -21.68 -11.86 -9.76
N LEU A 205 -20.51 -12.37 -9.37
CA LEU A 205 -19.67 -11.79 -8.31
C LEU A 205 -18.89 -10.57 -8.81
N TYR A 206 -18.71 -10.46 -10.14
CA TYR A 206 -17.96 -9.39 -10.78
C TYR A 206 -18.74 -8.85 -11.99
N PRO A 207 -19.82 -8.08 -11.76
CA PRO A 207 -20.70 -7.58 -12.84
C PRO A 207 -19.97 -6.71 -13.87
N PHE A 208 -18.77 -6.24 -13.55
CA PHE A 208 -17.94 -5.40 -14.44
C PHE A 208 -17.11 -6.20 -15.44
N LEU A 209 -16.94 -7.53 -15.27
CA LEU A 209 -16.13 -8.35 -16.18
C LEU A 209 -16.74 -8.52 -17.58
N GLY A 210 -18.03 -8.23 -17.75
CA GLY A 210 -18.74 -8.34 -19.02
C GLY A 210 -18.81 -7.04 -19.85
N ASP A 211 -18.41 -5.90 -19.32
CA ASP A 211 -18.59 -4.61 -19.97
C ASP A 211 -17.33 -4.20 -20.77
N ARG A 212 -17.43 -4.20 -22.11
CA ARG A 212 -16.35 -3.85 -23.05
C ARG A 212 -16.12 -2.33 -23.11
N ARG A 213 -15.90 -1.65 -21.98
CA ARG A 213 -15.65 -0.20 -22.00
C ARG A 213 -14.19 0.07 -22.39
N ARG A 214 -14.02 0.78 -23.51
CA ARG A 214 -12.72 1.28 -23.97
C ARG A 214 -12.30 2.59 -23.30
N ASP A 215 -13.22 3.25 -22.63
CA ASP A 215 -13.00 4.52 -21.93
C ASP A 215 -12.86 4.27 -20.42
N LEU A 216 -11.68 4.53 -19.86
CA LEU A 216 -11.39 4.33 -18.45
C LEU A 216 -11.81 5.50 -17.56
N ALA A 217 -12.17 6.66 -18.12
CA ALA A 217 -12.58 7.81 -17.33
C ALA A 217 -13.84 7.53 -16.48
N PRO A 218 -14.91 6.88 -17.00
CA PRO A 218 -16.04 6.46 -16.17
C PRO A 218 -15.64 5.45 -15.10
N VAL A 219 -14.76 4.49 -15.44
CA VAL A 219 -14.27 3.48 -14.49
C VAL A 219 -13.52 4.14 -13.33
N THR A 220 -12.70 5.16 -13.60
CA THR A 220 -11.96 5.89 -12.57
C THR A 220 -12.90 6.57 -11.56
N LEU A 221 -14.02 7.12 -12.00
CA LEU A 221 -15.03 7.74 -11.14
C LEU A 221 -15.78 6.70 -10.30
N GLU A 222 -16.17 5.57 -10.90
CA GLU A 222 -16.80 4.46 -10.19
C GLU A 222 -15.87 3.86 -9.13
N VAL A 223 -14.60 3.70 -9.46
CA VAL A 223 -13.55 3.22 -8.54
C VAL A 223 -13.33 4.19 -7.40
N ALA A 224 -13.25 5.50 -7.67
CA ALA A 224 -13.12 6.50 -6.61
C ALA A 224 -14.31 6.44 -5.62
N SER A 225 -15.53 6.23 -6.13
CA SER A 225 -16.73 6.03 -5.30
C SER A 225 -16.64 4.74 -4.47
N SER A 226 -16.12 3.65 -5.05
CA SER A 226 -15.93 2.37 -4.36
C SER A 226 -14.90 2.47 -3.25
N ILE A 227 -13.79 3.20 -3.45
CA ILE A 227 -12.78 3.49 -2.43
C ILE A 227 -13.42 4.17 -1.22
N LEU A 228 -14.29 5.17 -1.46
CA LEU A 228 -14.99 5.87 -0.38
C LEU A 228 -15.99 4.98 0.35
N SER A 229 -16.66 4.08 -0.37
CA SER A 229 -17.58 3.11 0.24
C SER A 229 -16.85 2.15 1.16
N LYS A 230 -15.73 1.61 0.70
CA LYS A 230 -14.88 0.68 1.46
C LYS A 230 -14.32 1.34 2.72
N ALA A 231 -13.76 2.55 2.63
CA ALA A 231 -13.28 3.28 3.79
C ALA A 231 -14.36 3.48 4.86
N ARG A 232 -15.63 3.69 4.45
CA ARG A 232 -16.77 3.79 5.38
C ARG A 232 -17.18 2.47 5.99
N GLU A 233 -16.97 1.35 5.31
CA GLU A 233 -17.20 0.01 5.86
C GLU A 233 -16.20 -0.29 6.96
N ASP A 234 -14.92 0.01 6.74
CA ASP A 234 -13.86 -0.18 7.73
C ASP A 234 -14.05 0.68 9.00
N GLU A 235 -14.76 1.80 8.90
CA GLU A 235 -15.12 2.63 10.06
C GLU A 235 -16.21 2.01 10.97
N ARG A 236 -16.97 1.02 10.45
CA ARG A 236 -18.08 0.37 11.16
C ARG A 236 -17.66 -0.89 11.91
N LEU A 237 -16.47 -1.41 11.63
CA LEU A 237 -15.88 -2.56 12.30
C LEU A 237 -15.12 -2.15 13.55
#